data_f059e1b891ad37ec9605f5a4a2a27397
#
_entry.id   f059e1b891ad37ec9605f5a4a2a27397
#
_cell.length_a   1.000
_cell.length_b   1.000
_cell.length_c   1.000
_cell.angle_alpha   90.00
_cell.angle_beta   90.00
_cell.angle_gamma   90.00
#
_symmetry.space_group_name_H-M   'P 1'
#
loop_
_entity.id
_entity.type
_entity.pdbx_description
1 polymer ?
#
loop_
_entity_poly.entity_id
_entity_poly.type
_entity_poly.pdbx_seq_one_letter_code
_entity_poly.pdbx_strand_id
1 'polypeptide(L)'
;MAAPTAYAQLAQRLLQEIVDGRYGVGERLPTEAELCRETGLSRGTVRQALQQLEQLGMIDRRPRHGSSVVAAVPVADYQPVAGSADDIIAIVARTKILAPRVSEVIADRTLADHLGVRVGSRWHLVEGPRVLRGKREPPLCWSQQYVTSAHGLDTVLRGNFTLEDAASVEIEQIVRSELLDPTIAEALDSTCPTALVVLRRQRDANKRLVTVGVHTHPADRYELRTVIAPTR
;
A
#
# COMPACT_ATOMS: atom_id res chain seq x y z
N MET A 1 -0.04 -24.00 -3.40
CA MET A 1 -0.85 -22.76 -3.30
C MET A 1 -2.29 -23.11 -3.59
N ALA A 2 -3.23 -22.78 -2.69
CA ALA A 2 -4.65 -22.98 -2.95
C ALA A 2 -5.10 -22.05 -4.06
N ALA A 3 -5.87 -22.53 -5.03
CA ALA A 3 -6.46 -21.72 -6.09
C ALA A 3 -7.36 -20.64 -5.44
N PRO A 4 -7.34 -19.38 -5.96
CA PRO A 4 -8.18 -18.32 -5.43
C PRO A 4 -9.66 -18.74 -5.51
N THR A 5 -10.41 -18.46 -4.44
CA THR A 5 -11.84 -18.80 -4.35
C THR A 5 -12.66 -18.04 -5.41
N ALA A 6 -13.78 -18.60 -5.84
CA ALA A 6 -14.60 -18.02 -6.92
C ALA A 6 -15.07 -16.58 -6.61
N TYR A 7 -15.35 -16.26 -5.33
CA TYR A 7 -15.70 -14.89 -4.94
C TYR A 7 -14.51 -13.93 -5.04
N ALA A 8 -13.29 -14.38 -4.69
CA ALA A 8 -12.09 -13.57 -4.78
C ALA A 8 -11.73 -13.25 -6.24
N GLN A 9 -11.89 -14.23 -7.15
CA GLN A 9 -11.70 -14.02 -8.60
C GLN A 9 -12.70 -13.01 -9.15
N LEU A 10 -13.99 -13.10 -8.77
CA LEU A 10 -14.99 -12.13 -9.20
C LEU A 10 -14.72 -10.74 -8.63
N ALA A 11 -14.35 -10.63 -7.36
CA ALA A 11 -14.00 -9.35 -6.74
C ALA A 11 -12.81 -8.70 -7.43
N GLN A 12 -11.77 -9.49 -7.74
CA GLN A 12 -10.59 -8.99 -8.45
C GLN A 12 -10.91 -8.54 -9.89
N ARG A 13 -11.77 -9.28 -10.61
CA ARG A 13 -12.24 -8.89 -11.95
C ARG A 13 -12.98 -7.55 -11.90
N LEU A 14 -13.97 -7.41 -11.03
CA LEU A 14 -14.74 -6.17 -10.90
C LEU A 14 -13.87 -4.99 -10.44
N LEU A 15 -12.92 -5.25 -9.53
CA LEU A 15 -11.94 -4.26 -9.11
C LEU A 15 -11.14 -3.75 -10.31
N GLN A 16 -10.63 -4.67 -11.15
CA GLN A 16 -9.86 -4.28 -12.33
C GLN A 16 -10.74 -3.49 -13.34
N GLU A 17 -11.97 -3.91 -13.55
CA GLU A 17 -12.92 -3.22 -14.43
C GLU A 17 -13.23 -1.78 -13.95
N ILE A 18 -13.29 -1.55 -12.62
CA ILE A 18 -13.45 -0.20 -12.05
C ILE A 18 -12.16 0.62 -12.24
N VAL A 19 -11.00 0.04 -11.94
CA VAL A 19 -9.69 0.70 -12.10
C VAL A 19 -9.43 1.08 -13.54
N ASP A 20 -9.79 0.22 -14.51
CA ASP A 20 -9.64 0.46 -15.93
C ASP A 20 -10.68 1.45 -16.49
N GLY A 21 -11.61 1.92 -15.64
CA GLY A 21 -12.62 2.92 -16.00
C GLY A 21 -13.82 2.37 -16.75
N ARG A 22 -14.01 1.03 -16.79
CA ARG A 22 -15.21 0.42 -17.36
C ARG A 22 -16.48 0.80 -16.58
N TYR A 23 -16.31 1.01 -15.27
CA TYR A 23 -17.33 1.58 -14.38
C TYR A 23 -16.73 2.80 -13.68
N GLY A 24 -17.17 3.99 -14.05
CA GLY A 24 -16.71 5.24 -13.49
C GLY A 24 -17.35 5.55 -12.11
N VAL A 25 -16.74 6.48 -11.38
CA VAL A 25 -17.31 6.96 -10.11
C VAL A 25 -18.70 7.56 -10.35
N GLY A 26 -19.68 7.12 -9.55
CA GLY A 26 -21.10 7.46 -9.69
C GLY A 26 -21.88 6.46 -10.56
N GLU A 27 -21.24 5.60 -11.33
CA GLU A 27 -21.90 4.59 -12.15
C GLU A 27 -22.30 3.37 -11.31
N ARG A 28 -23.28 2.64 -11.83
CA ARG A 28 -23.77 1.41 -11.20
C ARG A 28 -23.06 0.19 -11.74
N LEU A 29 -22.67 -0.70 -10.83
CA LEU A 29 -22.28 -2.06 -11.19
C LEU A 29 -23.51 -2.87 -11.61
N PRO A 30 -23.32 -3.94 -12.41
CA PRO A 30 -24.37 -4.91 -12.67
C PRO A 30 -24.98 -5.44 -11.35
N THR A 31 -26.27 -5.68 -11.35
CA THR A 31 -26.98 -6.22 -10.20
C THR A 31 -26.49 -7.61 -9.81
N GLU A 32 -26.73 -8.05 -8.58
CA GLU A 32 -26.40 -9.41 -8.14
C GLU A 32 -26.98 -10.47 -9.10
N ALA A 33 -28.20 -10.24 -9.61
CA ALA A 33 -28.85 -11.16 -10.55
C ALA A 33 -28.17 -11.18 -11.94
N GLU A 34 -27.70 -10.04 -12.42
CA GLU A 34 -26.95 -9.93 -13.69
C GLU A 34 -25.59 -10.59 -13.56
N LEU A 35 -24.86 -10.32 -12.47
CA LEU A 35 -23.59 -10.97 -12.20
C LEU A 35 -23.72 -12.50 -12.07
N CYS A 36 -24.79 -12.98 -11.42
CA CYS A 36 -25.05 -14.44 -11.37
C CYS A 36 -25.27 -15.04 -12.76
N ARG A 37 -26.03 -14.35 -13.63
CA ARG A 37 -26.28 -14.81 -15.02
C ARG A 37 -25.00 -14.78 -15.87
N GLU A 38 -24.21 -13.73 -15.71
CA GLU A 38 -22.97 -13.55 -16.48
C GLU A 38 -21.87 -14.56 -16.07
N THR A 39 -21.74 -14.82 -14.78
CA THR A 39 -20.63 -15.62 -14.24
C THR A 39 -20.97 -17.07 -13.95
N GLY A 40 -22.27 -17.41 -13.89
CA GLY A 40 -22.74 -18.71 -13.44
C GLY A 40 -22.56 -18.97 -11.93
N LEU A 41 -22.12 -17.97 -11.17
CA LEU A 41 -21.88 -18.10 -9.72
C LEU A 41 -23.16 -18.00 -8.91
N SER A 42 -23.13 -18.60 -7.71
CA SER A 42 -24.24 -18.50 -6.76
C SER A 42 -24.43 -17.05 -6.24
N ARG A 43 -25.67 -16.71 -5.84
CA ARG A 43 -25.95 -15.39 -5.21
C ARG A 43 -25.09 -15.14 -3.98
N GLY A 44 -24.78 -16.17 -3.19
CA GLY A 44 -23.92 -16.05 -2.01
C GLY A 44 -22.49 -15.66 -2.39
N THR A 45 -21.92 -16.28 -3.44
CA THR A 45 -20.58 -16.00 -3.97
C THR A 45 -20.49 -14.59 -4.54
N VAL A 46 -21.50 -14.16 -5.33
CA VAL A 46 -21.56 -12.80 -5.88
C VAL A 46 -21.68 -11.77 -4.76
N ARG A 47 -22.53 -12.02 -3.76
CA ARG A 47 -22.69 -11.11 -2.61
C ARG A 47 -21.40 -10.96 -1.83
N GLN A 48 -20.65 -12.04 -1.63
CA GLN A 48 -19.36 -12.02 -0.94
C GLN A 48 -18.31 -11.23 -1.73
N ALA A 49 -18.27 -11.35 -3.06
CA ALA A 49 -17.41 -10.55 -3.92
C ALA A 49 -17.73 -9.06 -3.84
N LEU A 50 -19.02 -8.69 -3.91
CA LEU A 50 -19.44 -7.29 -3.76
C LEU A 50 -19.18 -6.75 -2.35
N GLN A 51 -19.32 -7.58 -1.31
CA GLN A 51 -18.99 -7.19 0.06
C GLN A 51 -17.49 -6.90 0.21
N GLN A 52 -16.64 -7.63 -0.48
CA GLN A 52 -15.20 -7.34 -0.50
C GLN A 52 -14.91 -5.99 -1.15
N LEU A 53 -15.57 -5.63 -2.26
CA LEU A 53 -15.43 -4.30 -2.89
C LEU A 53 -15.98 -3.17 -2.01
N GLU A 54 -17.05 -3.42 -1.26
CA GLU A 54 -17.63 -2.50 -0.29
C GLU A 54 -16.67 -2.27 0.90
N GLN A 55 -16.06 -3.34 1.42
CA GLN A 55 -15.00 -3.27 2.45
C GLN A 55 -13.75 -2.53 1.94
N LEU A 56 -13.47 -2.60 0.65
CA LEU A 56 -12.43 -1.82 -0.01
C LEU A 56 -12.86 -0.36 -0.27
N GLY A 57 -14.07 0.04 0.14
CA GLY A 57 -14.61 1.39 -0.05
C GLY A 57 -14.77 1.80 -1.52
N MET A 58 -14.75 0.86 -2.46
CA MET A 58 -14.88 1.14 -3.89
C MET A 58 -16.33 1.30 -4.32
N ILE A 59 -17.24 0.64 -3.63
CA ILE A 59 -18.68 0.69 -3.93
C ILE A 59 -19.49 0.98 -2.67
N ASP A 60 -20.62 1.67 -2.88
CA ASP A 60 -21.68 1.82 -1.89
C ASP A 60 -22.86 0.92 -2.28
N ARG A 61 -23.36 0.14 -1.31
CA ARG A 61 -24.46 -0.80 -1.52
C ARG A 61 -25.68 -0.31 -0.77
N ARG A 62 -26.72 0.05 -1.52
CA ARG A 62 -28.00 0.48 -0.93
C ARG A 62 -29.11 -0.50 -1.24
N PRO A 63 -29.91 -0.89 -0.24
CA PRO A 63 -31.06 -1.75 -0.46
C PRO A 63 -31.95 -1.16 -1.55
N ARG A 64 -32.35 -1.98 -2.52
CA ARG A 64 -33.20 -1.62 -3.67
C ARG A 64 -32.57 -0.68 -4.71
N HIS A 65 -31.38 -0.11 -4.46
CA HIS A 65 -30.68 0.80 -5.39
C HIS A 65 -29.45 0.15 -6.05
N GLY A 66 -29.07 -1.07 -5.59
CA GLY A 66 -27.92 -1.78 -6.13
C GLY A 66 -26.57 -1.29 -5.58
N SER A 67 -25.50 -1.54 -6.32
CA SER A 67 -24.14 -1.14 -5.98
C SER A 67 -23.68 -0.06 -6.93
N SER A 68 -23.19 1.06 -6.42
CA SER A 68 -22.61 2.16 -7.21
C SER A 68 -21.15 2.34 -6.86
N VAL A 69 -20.34 2.67 -7.84
CA VAL A 69 -18.91 2.97 -7.67
C VAL A 69 -18.79 4.32 -6.97
N VAL A 70 -18.14 4.34 -5.81
CA VAL A 70 -17.87 5.57 -5.06
C VAL A 70 -16.42 5.99 -5.14
N ALA A 71 -15.53 5.06 -5.53
CA ALA A 71 -14.12 5.34 -5.78
C ALA A 71 -13.58 4.48 -6.93
N ALA A 72 -12.81 5.09 -7.81
CA ALA A 72 -12.13 4.39 -8.92
C ALA A 72 -10.94 3.55 -8.46
N VAL A 73 -10.54 3.69 -7.22
CA VAL A 73 -9.47 2.93 -6.55
C VAL A 73 -10.03 2.54 -5.19
N PRO A 74 -9.67 1.37 -4.64
CA PRO A 74 -10.11 1.03 -3.30
C PRO A 74 -9.87 2.20 -2.34
N VAL A 75 -10.95 2.73 -1.77
CA VAL A 75 -10.93 3.70 -0.65
C VAL A 75 -10.78 2.95 0.67
N ALA A 76 -10.52 1.66 0.62
CA ALA A 76 -9.92 1.03 1.77
C ALA A 76 -8.74 1.92 2.12
N ASP A 77 -8.92 2.63 3.23
CA ASP A 77 -7.94 3.47 3.86
C ASP A 77 -6.57 2.96 3.47
N TYR A 78 -5.75 3.87 2.88
CA TYR A 78 -4.36 3.54 2.66
C TYR A 78 -3.86 2.97 3.97
N GLN A 79 -3.94 1.64 4.09
CA GLN A 79 -3.39 0.93 5.23
C GLN A 79 -1.94 0.61 4.86
N PRO A 80 -1.00 1.43 5.28
CA PRO A 80 0.41 1.18 5.04
C PRO A 80 0.95 0.04 5.90
N VAL A 81 0.12 -0.59 6.72
CA VAL A 81 0.46 -1.83 7.40
C VAL A 81 0.07 -3.00 6.52
N ALA A 82 1.07 -3.55 5.91
CA ALA A 82 0.94 -4.78 5.15
C ALA A 82 0.90 -5.96 6.12
N GLY A 83 -0.10 -6.80 6.01
CA GLY A 83 -0.16 -8.11 6.67
C GLY A 83 0.58 -9.20 5.89
N SER A 84 0.94 -8.89 4.63
CA SER A 84 1.62 -9.80 3.71
C SER A 84 2.54 -9.03 2.74
N ALA A 85 3.44 -9.74 2.06
CA ALA A 85 4.26 -9.17 1.00
C ALA A 85 3.40 -8.66 -0.17
N ASP A 86 2.29 -9.35 -0.47
CA ASP A 86 1.36 -8.96 -1.54
C ASP A 86 0.72 -7.59 -1.27
N ASP A 87 0.42 -7.26 -0.01
CA ASP A 87 -0.10 -5.93 0.36
C ASP A 87 0.93 -4.84 0.07
N ILE A 88 2.21 -5.10 0.34
CA ILE A 88 3.29 -4.14 0.06
C ILE A 88 3.41 -3.91 -1.44
N ILE A 89 3.35 -4.97 -2.26
CA ILE A 89 3.35 -4.88 -3.71
C ILE A 89 2.17 -4.05 -4.21
N ALA A 90 0.98 -4.31 -3.67
CA ALA A 90 -0.22 -3.55 -4.01
C ALA A 90 -0.10 -2.06 -3.67
N ILE A 91 0.49 -1.73 -2.51
CA ILE A 91 0.78 -0.34 -2.11
C ILE A 91 1.75 0.33 -3.09
N VAL A 92 2.85 -0.34 -3.42
CA VAL A 92 3.88 0.20 -4.34
C VAL A 92 3.31 0.40 -5.73
N ALA A 93 2.52 -0.55 -6.25
CA ALA A 93 1.91 -0.45 -7.58
C ALA A 93 0.96 0.76 -7.71
N ARG A 94 0.25 1.12 -6.63
CA ARG A 94 -0.73 2.23 -6.61
C ARG A 94 -0.11 3.59 -6.29
N THR A 95 1.11 3.63 -5.79
CA THR A 95 1.75 4.85 -5.32
C THR A 95 3.03 5.15 -6.09
N LYS A 96 3.51 6.38 -5.97
CA LYS A 96 4.84 6.78 -6.44
C LYS A 96 5.42 7.85 -5.53
N ILE A 97 6.75 7.93 -5.46
CA ILE A 97 7.42 9.08 -4.87
C ILE A 97 7.39 10.20 -5.90
N LEU A 98 6.90 11.37 -5.51
CA LEU A 98 6.83 12.55 -6.38
C LEU A 98 8.16 13.28 -6.32
N ALA A 99 8.73 13.61 -7.49
CA ALA A 99 10.01 14.32 -7.61
C ALA A 99 11.09 13.77 -6.65
N PRO A 100 11.46 12.47 -6.75
CA PRO A 100 12.33 11.83 -5.78
C PRO A 100 13.71 12.51 -5.76
N ARG A 101 14.23 12.78 -4.57
CA ARG A 101 15.62 13.14 -4.35
C ARG A 101 16.44 11.88 -4.14
N VAL A 102 17.62 11.81 -4.76
CA VAL A 102 18.55 10.69 -4.64
C VAL A 102 19.87 11.21 -4.07
N SER A 103 20.36 10.52 -3.04
CA SER A 103 21.65 10.83 -2.43
C SER A 103 22.34 9.55 -1.93
N GLU A 104 23.67 9.62 -1.76
CA GLU A 104 24.40 8.62 -1.01
C GLU A 104 24.52 9.04 0.44
N VAL A 105 24.29 8.11 1.36
CA VAL A 105 24.42 8.34 2.80
C VAL A 105 25.31 7.28 3.43
N ILE A 106 26.10 7.70 4.43
CA ILE A 106 26.83 6.80 5.31
C ILE A 106 26.13 6.85 6.66
N ALA A 107 25.71 5.69 7.16
CA ALA A 107 25.02 5.60 8.42
C ALA A 107 25.96 6.00 9.57
N ASP A 108 25.73 7.19 10.13
CA ASP A 108 26.27 7.56 11.43
C ASP A 108 25.57 6.76 12.56
N ARG A 109 25.94 7.00 13.80
CA ARG A 109 25.34 6.28 14.93
C ARG A 109 23.82 6.48 14.99
N THR A 110 23.31 7.71 14.82
CA THR A 110 21.90 8.04 14.91
C THR A 110 21.10 7.35 13.81
N LEU A 111 21.55 7.45 12.59
CA LEU A 111 20.89 6.79 11.45
C LEU A 111 21.01 5.27 11.55
N ALA A 112 22.15 4.74 11.99
CA ALA A 112 22.36 3.31 12.18
C ALA A 112 21.39 2.72 13.22
N ASP A 113 21.21 3.40 14.35
CA ASP A 113 20.27 2.99 15.41
C ASP A 113 18.83 3.09 14.92
N HIS A 114 18.48 4.16 14.17
CA HIS A 114 17.14 4.35 13.61
C HIS A 114 16.78 3.25 12.59
N LEU A 115 17.68 2.96 11.67
CA LEU A 115 17.46 1.95 10.62
C LEU A 115 17.72 0.52 11.10
N GLY A 116 18.43 0.32 12.20
CA GLY A 116 18.92 -0.98 12.66
C GLY A 116 20.01 -1.56 11.76
N VAL A 117 20.93 -0.73 11.31
CA VAL A 117 22.04 -1.08 10.41
C VAL A 117 23.40 -0.85 11.09
N ARG A 118 24.47 -1.25 10.44
CA ARG A 118 25.84 -1.03 10.97
C ARG A 118 26.27 0.42 10.75
N VAL A 119 26.87 1.02 11.77
CA VAL A 119 27.55 2.33 11.64
C VAL A 119 28.61 2.22 10.55
N GLY A 120 28.69 3.24 9.69
CA GLY A 120 29.59 3.29 8.55
C GLY A 120 29.11 2.54 7.29
N SER A 121 27.94 1.91 7.34
CA SER A 121 27.36 1.29 6.13
C SER A 121 26.91 2.36 5.13
N ARG A 122 27.09 2.08 3.84
CA ARG A 122 26.74 2.98 2.72
C ARG A 122 25.41 2.57 2.11
N TRP A 123 24.59 3.58 1.81
CA TRP A 123 23.23 3.42 1.27
C TRP A 123 22.97 4.46 0.19
N HIS A 124 22.20 4.09 -0.83
CA HIS A 124 21.53 5.05 -1.67
C HIS A 124 20.17 5.39 -1.02
N LEU A 125 19.93 6.65 -0.77
CA LEU A 125 18.66 7.16 -0.26
C LEU A 125 17.85 7.74 -1.42
N VAL A 126 16.62 7.25 -1.56
CA VAL A 126 15.59 7.85 -2.43
C VAL A 126 14.47 8.37 -1.52
N GLU A 127 14.22 9.67 -1.55
CA GLU A 127 13.22 10.26 -0.66
C GLU A 127 12.31 11.27 -1.36
N GLY A 128 11.13 11.45 -0.80
CA GLY A 128 10.17 12.45 -1.24
C GLY A 128 8.74 12.12 -0.81
N PRO A 129 7.79 13.04 -1.08
CA PRO A 129 6.39 12.80 -0.79
C PRO A 129 5.85 11.67 -1.67
N ARG A 130 5.15 10.72 -1.06
CA ARG A 130 4.49 9.62 -1.75
C ARG A 130 3.03 9.93 -2.00
N VAL A 131 2.61 9.77 -3.24
CA VAL A 131 1.25 10.09 -3.70
C VAL A 131 0.60 8.89 -4.36
N LEU A 132 -0.72 8.86 -4.40
CA LEU A 132 -1.48 7.94 -5.24
C LEU A 132 -1.27 8.28 -6.72
N ARG A 133 -1.10 7.25 -7.56
CA ARG A 133 -0.99 7.44 -9.01
C ARG A 133 -2.32 7.94 -9.57
N GLY A 134 -2.28 8.96 -10.43
CA GLY A 134 -3.47 9.46 -11.13
C GLY A 134 -4.41 10.36 -10.31
N LYS A 135 -4.12 10.62 -9.03
CA LYS A 135 -4.94 11.49 -8.19
C LYS A 135 -4.23 12.79 -7.84
N ARG A 136 -5.03 13.87 -7.68
CA ARG A 136 -4.59 15.18 -7.15
C ARG A 136 -5.01 15.29 -5.67
N GLU A 137 -4.53 14.36 -4.86
CA GLU A 137 -4.75 14.37 -3.42
C GLU A 137 -3.47 14.79 -2.70
N PRO A 138 -3.56 15.29 -1.45
CA PRO A 138 -2.37 15.55 -0.65
C PRO A 138 -1.49 14.29 -0.55
N PRO A 139 -0.17 14.44 -0.39
CA PRO A 139 0.71 13.30 -0.23
C PRO A 139 0.30 12.42 0.95
N LEU A 140 0.43 11.11 0.78
CA LEU A 140 0.08 10.10 1.80
C LEU A 140 1.07 10.08 2.95
N CYS A 141 2.35 10.17 2.61
CA CYS A 141 3.46 10.13 3.56
C CYS A 141 4.74 10.69 2.94
N TRP A 142 5.72 11.01 3.78
CA TRP A 142 7.11 11.14 3.35
C TRP A 142 7.74 9.75 3.30
N SER A 143 8.32 9.40 2.17
CA SER A 143 8.93 8.09 1.94
C SER A 143 10.43 8.22 1.78
N GLN A 144 11.18 7.45 2.56
CA GLN A 144 12.63 7.30 2.46
C GLN A 144 12.94 5.83 2.20
N GLN A 145 13.65 5.56 1.12
CA GLN A 145 14.05 4.22 0.72
C GLN A 145 15.58 4.14 0.71
N TYR A 146 16.12 3.37 1.62
CA TYR A 146 17.56 3.10 1.71
C TYR A 146 17.84 1.77 1.02
N VAL A 147 18.66 1.76 -0.01
CA VAL A 147 19.02 0.56 -0.78
C VAL A 147 20.52 0.38 -0.88
N THR A 148 20.98 -0.86 -0.86
CA THR A 148 22.42 -1.19 -0.83
C THR A 148 23.05 -1.32 -2.22
N SER A 149 22.26 -1.37 -3.29
CA SER A 149 22.76 -1.66 -4.64
C SER A 149 22.18 -0.71 -5.69
N ALA A 150 22.92 -0.52 -6.79
CA ALA A 150 22.44 0.23 -7.94
C ALA A 150 21.18 -0.40 -8.56
N HIS A 151 21.05 -1.73 -8.54
CA HIS A 151 19.84 -2.42 -8.99
C HIS A 151 18.63 -2.08 -8.10
N GLY A 152 18.79 -2.10 -6.78
CA GLY A 152 17.75 -1.68 -5.85
C GLY A 152 17.35 -0.21 -6.04
N LEU A 153 18.32 0.67 -6.32
CA LEU A 153 18.06 2.07 -6.65
C LEU A 153 17.20 2.20 -7.91
N ASP A 154 17.53 1.51 -8.99
CA ASP A 154 16.75 1.53 -10.24
C ASP A 154 15.33 0.99 -10.01
N THR A 155 15.19 -0.09 -9.25
CA THR A 155 13.89 -0.68 -8.87
C THR A 155 13.00 0.33 -8.13
N VAL A 156 13.55 1.04 -7.14
CA VAL A 156 12.80 2.06 -6.38
C VAL A 156 12.41 3.24 -7.28
N LEU A 157 13.32 3.72 -8.13
CA LEU A 157 13.06 4.86 -9.02
C LEU A 157 11.99 4.55 -10.07
N ARG A 158 11.96 3.33 -10.60
CA ARG A 158 10.91 2.87 -11.52
C ARG A 158 9.57 2.64 -10.82
N GLY A 159 9.57 2.57 -9.49
CA GLY A 159 8.39 2.22 -8.71
C GLY A 159 7.94 0.77 -8.97
N ASN A 160 8.89 -0.08 -9.32
CA ASN A 160 8.69 -1.51 -9.56
C ASN A 160 9.20 -2.28 -8.34
N PHE A 161 8.27 -2.83 -7.57
CA PHE A 161 8.58 -3.89 -6.62
C PHE A 161 8.05 -5.17 -7.25
N THR A 162 8.92 -6.07 -7.69
CA THR A 162 8.48 -7.29 -8.36
C THR A 162 8.18 -8.41 -7.37
N LEU A 163 7.22 -9.29 -7.72
CA LEU A 163 6.90 -10.50 -6.95
C LEU A 163 8.10 -11.45 -6.84
N GLU A 164 9.00 -11.43 -7.80
CA GLU A 164 10.24 -12.22 -7.78
C GLU A 164 11.18 -11.74 -6.67
N ASP A 165 11.23 -10.41 -6.45
CA ASP A 165 11.96 -9.82 -5.32
C ASP A 165 11.26 -10.11 -3.98
N ALA A 166 9.93 -10.29 -3.96
CA ALA A 166 9.14 -10.54 -2.76
C ALA A 166 9.10 -12.01 -2.33
N ALA A 167 9.16 -12.95 -3.27
CA ALA A 167 8.99 -14.38 -2.99
C ALA A 167 10.13 -14.99 -2.13
N SER A 168 11.24 -14.29 -1.99
CA SER A 168 12.44 -14.73 -1.24
C SER A 168 12.81 -13.76 -0.10
N VAL A 169 11.92 -12.84 0.28
CA VAL A 169 12.23 -11.72 1.16
C VAL A 169 11.49 -11.86 2.49
N GLU A 170 12.27 -11.83 3.57
CA GLU A 170 11.72 -11.59 4.91
C GLU A 170 11.55 -10.09 5.11
N ILE A 171 10.35 -9.66 5.49
CA ILE A 171 10.06 -8.26 5.77
C ILE A 171 9.71 -8.12 7.25
N GLU A 172 10.54 -7.39 7.98
CA GLU A 172 10.23 -6.93 9.32
C GLU A 172 9.55 -5.56 9.24
N GLN A 173 8.39 -5.40 9.87
CA GLN A 173 7.69 -4.13 9.93
C GLN A 173 7.58 -3.66 11.38
N ILE A 174 7.95 -2.40 11.62
CA ILE A 174 7.84 -1.74 12.91
C ILE A 174 7.02 -0.46 12.70
N VAL A 175 6.03 -0.24 13.55
CA VAL A 175 5.24 0.99 13.57
C VAL A 175 5.50 1.70 14.89
N ARG A 176 5.83 2.99 14.82
CA ARG A 176 6.08 3.83 16.00
C ARG A 176 5.44 5.21 15.83
N SER A 177 5.17 5.89 16.93
CA SER A 177 4.71 7.27 16.94
C SER A 177 5.89 8.20 17.18
N GLU A 178 5.95 9.29 16.41
CA GLU A 178 7.00 10.31 16.49
C GLU A 178 6.37 11.72 16.34
N LEU A 179 7.11 12.76 16.71
CA LEU A 179 6.74 14.12 16.32
C LEU A 179 6.98 14.28 14.80
N LEU A 180 6.03 14.91 14.12
CA LEU A 180 6.20 15.20 12.70
C LEU A 180 7.19 16.35 12.52
N ASP A 181 8.27 16.09 11.78
CA ASP A 181 9.25 17.11 11.42
C ASP A 181 8.56 18.26 10.65
N PRO A 182 8.78 19.53 11.01
CA PRO A 182 8.13 20.66 10.36
C PRO A 182 8.36 20.74 8.85
N THR A 183 9.55 20.37 8.37
CA THR A 183 9.87 20.34 6.93
C THR A 183 9.08 19.27 6.20
N ILE A 184 8.93 18.10 6.84
CA ILE A 184 8.10 17.01 6.31
C ILE A 184 6.62 17.41 6.36
N ALA A 185 6.17 18.05 7.44
CA ALA A 185 4.79 18.52 7.58
C ALA A 185 4.41 19.48 6.43
N GLU A 186 5.28 20.46 6.12
CA GLU A 186 5.12 21.39 4.99
C GLU A 186 5.05 20.64 3.65
N ALA A 187 5.97 19.70 3.42
CA ALA A 187 6.03 18.91 2.18
C ALA A 187 4.80 18.00 1.99
N LEU A 188 4.11 17.64 3.08
CA LEU A 188 2.91 16.82 3.07
C LEU A 188 1.62 17.64 3.15
N ASP A 189 1.68 18.96 3.19
CA ASP A 189 0.52 19.84 3.43
C ASP A 189 -0.27 19.38 4.66
N SER A 190 0.42 19.25 5.80
CA SER A 190 -0.14 18.74 7.06
C SER A 190 0.12 19.70 8.20
N THR A 191 -0.90 19.90 9.03
CA THR A 191 -0.78 20.65 10.30
C THR A 191 -0.75 19.74 11.52
N CYS A 192 -0.77 18.42 11.31
CA CYS A 192 -0.73 17.45 12.40
C CYS A 192 0.66 17.46 13.07
N PRO A 193 0.75 17.60 14.41
CA PRO A 193 2.04 17.66 15.10
C PRO A 193 2.72 16.30 15.28
N THR A 194 2.00 15.21 15.00
CA THR A 194 2.46 13.83 15.23
C THR A 194 2.38 13.00 13.96
N ALA A 195 3.19 11.96 13.91
CA ALA A 195 3.24 11.01 12.82
C ALA A 195 3.23 9.57 13.32
N LEU A 196 2.72 8.68 12.50
CA LEU A 196 3.00 7.25 12.57
C LEU A 196 4.08 6.92 11.54
N VAL A 197 5.20 6.39 12.02
CA VAL A 197 6.34 6.02 11.20
C VAL A 197 6.34 4.51 11.01
N VAL A 198 6.25 4.08 9.76
CA VAL A 198 6.32 2.67 9.38
C VAL A 198 7.71 2.38 8.83
N LEU A 199 8.48 1.63 9.57
CA LEU A 199 9.82 1.18 9.18
C LEU A 199 9.72 -0.26 8.68
N ARG A 200 10.27 -0.53 7.48
CA ARG A 200 10.32 -1.87 6.88
C ARG A 200 11.75 -2.23 6.54
N ARG A 201 12.22 -3.35 7.08
CA ARG A 201 13.52 -3.93 6.77
C ARG A 201 13.31 -5.17 5.91
N GLN A 202 13.92 -5.17 4.72
CA GLN A 202 13.83 -6.29 3.79
C GLN A 202 15.16 -7.04 3.75
N ARG A 203 15.08 -8.35 3.93
CA ARG A 203 16.25 -9.25 3.89
C ARG A 203 16.11 -10.22 2.72
N ASP A 204 17.21 -10.46 2.02
CA ASP A 204 17.28 -11.47 0.97
C ASP A 204 17.21 -12.90 1.53
N ALA A 205 17.21 -13.91 0.65
CA ALA A 205 17.22 -15.32 1.02
C ALA A 205 18.42 -15.71 1.91
N ASN A 206 19.51 -14.95 1.87
CA ASN A 206 20.69 -15.13 2.71
C ASN A 206 20.62 -14.32 4.02
N LYS A 207 19.46 -13.79 4.37
CA LYS A 207 19.22 -12.94 5.56
C LYS A 207 20.01 -11.62 5.56
N ARG A 208 20.55 -11.19 4.43
CA ARG A 208 21.25 -9.91 4.31
C ARG A 208 20.21 -8.80 4.13
N LEU A 209 20.37 -7.73 4.90
CA LEU A 209 19.53 -6.55 4.77
C LEU A 209 19.84 -5.83 3.45
N VAL A 210 18.84 -5.71 2.58
CA VAL A 210 19.00 -5.14 1.22
C VAL A 210 18.27 -3.82 1.06
N THR A 211 17.18 -3.61 1.80
CA THR A 211 16.40 -2.37 1.74
C THR A 211 15.85 -2.03 3.12
N VAL A 212 15.83 -0.73 3.44
CA VAL A 212 15.08 -0.19 4.57
C VAL A 212 14.18 0.93 4.06
N GLY A 213 12.87 0.75 4.23
CA GLY A 213 11.88 1.79 3.94
C GLY A 213 11.43 2.47 5.23
N VAL A 214 11.44 3.79 5.25
CA VAL A 214 10.85 4.61 6.34
C VAL A 214 9.74 5.45 5.73
N HIS A 215 8.54 5.31 6.27
CA HIS A 215 7.34 5.99 5.78
C HIS A 215 6.71 6.78 6.93
N THR A 216 6.82 8.10 6.86
CA THR A 216 6.30 9.02 7.88
C THR A 216 4.95 9.53 7.45
N HIS A 217 3.90 9.10 8.15
CA HIS A 217 2.51 9.45 7.89
C HIS A 217 2.03 10.46 8.93
N PRO A 218 1.45 11.61 8.53
CA PRO A 218 0.73 12.43 9.48
C PRO A 218 -0.34 11.60 10.19
N ALA A 219 -0.43 11.70 11.52
CA ALA A 219 -1.29 10.81 12.32
C ALA A 219 -2.80 11.01 12.06
N ASP A 220 -3.19 12.14 11.51
CA ASP A 220 -4.57 12.44 11.08
C ASP A 220 -4.95 11.78 9.75
N ARG A 221 -3.98 11.21 9.01
CA ARG A 221 -4.18 10.55 7.70
C ARG A 221 -3.91 9.06 7.75
N TYR A 222 -3.72 8.50 8.93
CA TYR A 222 -3.27 7.13 9.09
C TYR A 222 -3.97 6.40 10.23
N GLU A 223 -4.55 5.26 9.93
CA GLU A 223 -5.13 4.34 10.90
C GLU A 223 -4.43 2.97 10.82
N LEU A 224 -4.03 2.42 11.97
CA LEU A 224 -3.57 1.05 12.10
C LEU A 224 -4.72 0.17 12.57
N ARG A 225 -5.22 -0.71 11.69
CA ARG A 225 -6.29 -1.65 12.03
C ARG A 225 -5.79 -3.08 12.01
N THR A 226 -5.92 -3.77 13.12
CA THR A 226 -5.60 -5.20 13.25
C THR A 226 -6.85 -5.94 13.73
N VAL A 227 -7.19 -7.03 13.04
CA VAL A 227 -8.27 -7.93 13.46
C VAL A 227 -7.65 -9.15 14.10
N ILE A 228 -7.95 -9.38 15.40
CA ILE A 228 -7.50 -10.54 16.15
C ILE A 228 -8.67 -11.53 16.22
N ALA A 229 -8.52 -12.68 15.58
CA ALA A 229 -9.50 -13.75 15.65
C ALA A 229 -9.06 -14.80 16.68
N PRO A 230 -9.98 -15.46 17.40
CA PRO A 230 -9.63 -16.54 18.30
C PRO A 230 -9.02 -17.71 17.52
N THR A 231 -7.93 -18.25 18.04
CA THR A 231 -7.33 -19.49 17.52
C THR A 231 -8.31 -20.64 17.79
N ARG A 232 -8.73 -21.34 16.75
CA ARG A 232 -9.51 -22.58 16.86
C ARG A 232 -8.62 -23.75 17.21
#